data_61431db512aae42221a8383ce9edc1d3
#
_entry.id   61431db512aae42221a8383ce9edc1d3
#
_cell.length_a   1.000
_cell.length_b   1.000
_cell.length_c   1.000
_cell.angle_alpha   90.00
_cell.angle_beta   90.00
_cell.angle_gamma   90.00
#
_symmetry.space_group_name_H-M   'P 1'
#
loop_
_entity.id
_entity.type
_entity.pdbx_description
1 polymer ?
#
loop_
_entity_poly.entity_id
_entity_poly.type
_entity_poly.pdbx_seq_one_letter_code
_entity_poly.pdbx_strand_id
1 'polypeptide(L)'
;MENNNSFGNFSNNNKNDNKPKKKFNFFWIYGILALIFIGSTVFSGVKSTEEIDKGKLITLLKDKDVEKIDLVNGEIAEIYLNSNGLNKYFPEDKSGSFKTMPDYTLRIASPERFEQDLENAQEGFENPIYPTVVKRHNWGVEIFSWILPLILILGFWFFIIRMMGRNGGGGGGGNVFNIGKSQAKLYDNDSDVKVTFK
;
A
#
# COMPACT_ATOMS: atom_id res chain seq x y z
N MET A 1 -9.71 46.65 72.12
CA MET A 1 -10.19 45.28 71.94
C MET A 1 -10.68 45.20 70.49
N GLU A 2 -9.80 44.90 69.57
CA GLU A 2 -10.07 44.78 68.14
C GLU A 2 -10.01 43.35 67.72
N ASN A 3 -11.12 42.82 67.28
CA ASN A 3 -11.21 41.49 66.70
C ASN A 3 -11.06 41.59 65.16
N ASN A 4 -9.87 41.27 64.67
CA ASN A 4 -9.66 41.12 63.22
C ASN A 4 -9.85 39.65 62.84
N ASN A 5 -11.02 39.32 62.34
CA ASN A 5 -11.26 38.08 61.60
C ASN A 5 -10.93 38.29 60.13
N SER A 6 -9.71 37.96 59.76
CA SER A 6 -9.29 37.84 58.35
C SER A 6 -9.74 36.48 57.84
N PHE A 7 -10.85 36.45 57.08
CA PHE A 7 -11.23 35.27 56.31
C PHE A 7 -10.38 35.20 55.06
N GLY A 8 -9.53 34.18 55.03
CA GLY A 8 -8.69 33.88 53.86
C GLY A 8 -9.52 33.56 52.63
N ASN A 9 -9.26 34.33 51.61
CA ASN A 9 -9.81 34.17 50.26
C ASN A 9 -9.20 32.94 49.61
N PHE A 10 -9.90 31.80 49.63
CA PHE A 10 -9.53 30.63 48.83
C PHE A 10 -9.78 30.93 47.34
N SER A 11 -8.81 31.52 46.70
CA SER A 11 -8.77 31.65 45.25
C SER A 11 -8.66 30.25 44.63
N ASN A 12 -9.80 29.73 44.19
CA ASN A 12 -9.88 28.48 43.47
C ASN A 12 -9.33 28.70 42.04
N ASN A 13 -8.02 28.58 41.93
CA ASN A 13 -7.31 28.75 40.65
C ASN A 13 -7.52 27.48 39.82
N ASN A 14 -8.72 27.38 39.23
CA ASN A 14 -9.07 26.33 38.31
C ASN A 14 -8.33 26.62 36.98
N LYS A 15 -7.06 26.26 36.91
CA LYS A 15 -6.31 26.22 35.66
C LYS A 15 -6.97 25.18 34.78
N ASN A 16 -7.88 25.63 33.93
CA ASN A 16 -8.31 24.88 32.77
C ASN A 16 -7.09 24.68 31.85
N ASP A 17 -6.35 23.61 32.09
CA ASP A 17 -5.35 23.09 31.16
C ASP A 17 -6.07 22.58 29.92
N ASN A 18 -6.59 23.50 29.12
CA ASN A 18 -7.03 23.24 27.76
C ASN A 18 -5.79 22.96 26.89
N LYS A 19 -5.12 21.84 27.13
CA LYS A 19 -4.15 21.31 26.17
C LYS A 19 -4.91 21.04 24.88
N PRO A 20 -4.54 21.69 23.76
CA PRO A 20 -5.20 21.46 22.50
C PRO A 20 -5.05 19.97 22.17
N LYS A 21 -6.16 19.23 22.19
CA LYS A 21 -6.20 17.85 21.70
C LYS A 21 -5.73 17.93 20.25
N LYS A 22 -4.54 17.39 19.97
CA LYS A 22 -4.01 17.28 18.61
C LYS A 22 -5.07 16.57 17.79
N LYS A 23 -5.82 17.33 17.01
CA LYS A 23 -6.76 16.78 16.04
C LYS A 23 -5.90 16.00 15.05
N PHE A 24 -6.01 14.70 15.06
CA PHE A 24 -5.34 13.83 14.12
C PHE A 24 -5.84 14.23 12.72
N ASN A 25 -5.00 14.96 12.01
CA ASN A 25 -5.39 15.57 10.75
C ASN A 25 -5.32 14.47 9.68
N PHE A 26 -6.46 13.95 9.23
CA PHE A 26 -6.58 12.84 8.29
C PHE A 26 -5.94 13.14 6.91
N PHE A 27 -5.54 14.39 6.68
CA PHE A 27 -4.91 14.83 5.45
C PHE A 27 -3.54 14.18 5.17
N TRP A 28 -2.84 13.69 6.20
CA TRP A 28 -1.57 13.01 6.02
C TRP A 28 -1.70 11.69 5.22
N ILE A 29 -2.89 11.03 5.27
CA ILE A 29 -3.18 9.83 4.48
C ILE A 29 -3.18 10.15 3.00
N TYR A 30 -3.75 11.30 2.61
CA TYR A 30 -3.69 11.75 1.22
C TYR A 30 -2.26 12.08 0.81
N GLY A 31 -1.43 12.59 1.73
CA GLY A 31 0.01 12.79 1.50
C GLY A 31 0.75 11.48 1.21
N ILE A 32 0.48 10.44 1.98
CA ILE A 32 1.07 9.10 1.74
C ILE A 32 0.56 8.52 0.42
N LEU A 33 -0.75 8.62 0.15
CA LEU A 33 -1.36 8.14 -1.09
C LEU A 33 -0.77 8.86 -2.32
N ALA A 34 -0.59 10.18 -2.22
CA ALA A 34 0.08 10.96 -3.25
C ALA A 34 1.56 10.55 -3.43
N LEU A 35 2.27 10.29 -2.33
CA LEU A 35 3.66 9.86 -2.35
C LEU A 35 3.80 8.47 -2.98
N ILE A 36 2.88 7.54 -2.67
CA ILE A 36 2.82 6.22 -3.32
C ILE A 36 2.50 6.37 -4.81
N PHE A 37 1.57 7.24 -5.17
CA PHE A 37 1.19 7.48 -6.56
C PHE A 37 2.35 8.11 -7.34
N ILE A 38 3.01 9.14 -6.80
CA ILE A 38 4.19 9.76 -7.41
C ILE A 38 5.34 8.75 -7.48
N GLY A 39 5.57 7.98 -6.40
CA GLY A 39 6.56 6.91 -6.39
C GLY A 39 6.28 5.87 -7.49
N SER A 40 5.04 5.45 -7.66
CA SER A 40 4.67 4.50 -8.71
C SER A 40 4.87 5.07 -10.11
N THR A 41 4.57 6.36 -10.35
CA THR A 41 4.78 6.99 -11.66
C THR A 41 6.26 7.20 -11.97
N VAL A 42 7.08 7.56 -10.98
CA VAL A 42 8.53 7.68 -11.14
C VAL A 42 9.17 6.31 -11.38
N PHE A 43 8.70 5.28 -10.66
CA PHE A 43 9.15 3.89 -10.88
C PHE A 43 8.63 3.30 -12.20
N SER A 44 7.47 3.72 -12.68
CA SER A 44 6.93 3.31 -13.99
C SER A 44 7.63 3.99 -15.17
N GLY A 45 8.42 5.03 -14.92
CA GLY A 45 9.34 5.63 -15.90
C GLY A 45 10.59 4.78 -16.18
N VAL A 46 10.74 3.66 -15.47
CA VAL A 46 11.70 2.62 -15.81
C VAL A 46 11.25 2.02 -17.14
N LYS A 47 12.13 2.09 -18.13
CA LYS A 47 11.99 1.62 -19.52
C LYS A 47 11.04 0.42 -19.60
N SER A 48 9.90 0.62 -20.24
CA SER A 48 8.98 -0.48 -20.54
C SER A 48 9.70 -1.40 -21.50
N THR A 49 10.04 -2.60 -21.05
CA THR A 49 10.62 -3.62 -21.93
C THR A 49 9.63 -3.91 -23.05
N GLU A 50 10.08 -3.80 -24.29
CA GLU A 50 9.25 -4.05 -25.46
C GLU A 50 8.98 -5.55 -25.61
N GLU A 51 7.71 -5.92 -25.79
CA GLU A 51 7.33 -7.30 -26.08
C GLU A 51 7.51 -7.54 -27.59
N ILE A 52 8.30 -8.54 -27.94
CA ILE A 52 8.58 -8.90 -29.32
C ILE A 52 7.95 -10.23 -29.69
N ASP A 53 7.82 -10.47 -30.99
CA ASP A 53 7.39 -11.75 -31.52
C ASP A 53 8.58 -12.72 -31.76
N LYS A 54 8.25 -13.97 -32.07
CA LYS A 54 9.22 -15.02 -32.38
C LYS A 54 10.07 -14.69 -33.61
N GLY A 55 9.49 -14.03 -34.62
CA GLY A 55 10.20 -13.66 -35.85
C GLY A 55 11.31 -12.67 -35.57
N LYS A 56 11.04 -11.67 -34.72
CA LYS A 56 12.03 -10.70 -34.28
C LYS A 56 13.17 -11.37 -33.49
N LEU A 57 12.83 -12.29 -32.57
CA LEU A 57 13.86 -13.05 -31.82
C LEU A 57 14.77 -13.82 -32.77
N ILE A 58 14.21 -14.54 -33.76
CA ILE A 58 15.01 -15.29 -34.74
C ILE A 58 15.93 -14.35 -35.52
N THR A 59 15.48 -13.16 -35.87
CA THR A 59 16.31 -12.15 -36.53
C THR A 59 17.47 -11.72 -35.65
N LEU A 60 17.19 -11.41 -34.37
CA LEU A 60 18.22 -11.02 -33.40
C LEU A 60 19.29 -12.13 -33.21
N LEU A 61 18.84 -13.37 -33.17
CA LEU A 61 19.76 -14.53 -33.08
C LEU A 61 20.64 -14.67 -34.30
N LYS A 62 20.06 -14.58 -35.53
CA LYS A 62 20.81 -14.64 -36.78
C LYS A 62 21.82 -13.51 -36.93
N ASP A 63 21.47 -12.31 -36.45
CA ASP A 63 22.36 -11.16 -36.47
C ASP A 63 23.44 -11.25 -35.38
N LYS A 64 23.38 -12.27 -34.50
CA LYS A 64 24.26 -12.46 -33.34
C LYS A 64 24.25 -11.26 -32.37
N ASP A 65 23.08 -10.61 -32.24
CA ASP A 65 22.90 -9.43 -31.39
C ASP A 65 22.46 -9.80 -29.96
N VAL A 66 22.14 -11.06 -29.69
CA VAL A 66 21.71 -11.57 -28.38
C VAL A 66 22.91 -11.97 -27.54
N GLU A 67 22.95 -11.57 -26.25
CA GLU A 67 23.95 -11.97 -25.27
C GLU A 67 23.49 -13.20 -24.46
N LYS A 68 22.24 -13.15 -23.95
CA LYS A 68 21.64 -14.25 -23.19
C LYS A 68 20.11 -14.19 -23.24
N ILE A 69 19.50 -15.33 -22.90
CA ILE A 69 18.04 -15.47 -22.78
C ILE A 69 17.75 -16.08 -21.42
N ASP A 70 16.91 -15.42 -20.61
CA ASP A 70 16.43 -15.92 -19.33
C ASP A 70 14.96 -16.34 -19.48
N LEU A 71 14.66 -17.61 -19.22
CA LEU A 71 13.30 -18.14 -19.24
C LEU A 71 12.66 -17.99 -17.85
N VAL A 72 11.84 -16.98 -17.67
CA VAL A 72 11.23 -16.64 -16.38
C VAL A 72 9.93 -17.41 -16.20
N ASN A 73 9.86 -18.20 -15.14
CA ASN A 73 8.69 -18.98 -14.71
C ASN A 73 8.11 -19.91 -15.80
N GLY A 74 8.85 -20.15 -16.88
CA GLY A 74 8.38 -20.96 -18.00
C GLY A 74 7.37 -20.26 -18.93
N GLU A 75 7.12 -18.97 -18.75
CA GLU A 75 6.10 -18.20 -19.48
C GLU A 75 6.67 -17.04 -20.29
N ILE A 76 7.78 -16.48 -19.84
CA ILE A 76 8.37 -15.28 -20.45
C ILE A 76 9.85 -15.53 -20.71
N ALA A 77 10.26 -15.33 -21.96
CA ALA A 77 11.67 -15.25 -22.31
C ALA A 77 12.11 -13.79 -22.27
N GLU A 78 13.06 -13.51 -21.40
CA GLU A 78 13.74 -12.21 -21.28
C GLU A 78 15.01 -12.26 -22.15
N ILE A 79 15.10 -11.33 -23.08
CA ILE A 79 16.19 -11.27 -24.05
C ILE A 79 17.09 -10.09 -23.72
N TYR A 80 18.37 -10.38 -23.58
CA TYR A 80 19.41 -9.39 -23.34
C TYR A 80 20.29 -9.28 -24.55
N LEU A 81 20.44 -8.06 -25.06
CA LEU A 81 21.28 -7.78 -26.21
C LEU A 81 22.75 -7.59 -25.80
N ASN A 82 23.62 -7.95 -26.70
CA ASN A 82 25.03 -7.59 -26.57
C ASN A 82 25.26 -6.12 -26.98
N SER A 83 26.50 -5.63 -26.82
CA SER A 83 26.84 -4.24 -27.12
C SER A 83 26.54 -3.83 -28.56
N ASN A 84 26.64 -4.75 -29.53
CA ASN A 84 26.32 -4.47 -30.93
C ASN A 84 24.82 -4.30 -31.13
N GLY A 85 24.02 -5.23 -30.58
CA GLY A 85 22.58 -5.16 -30.61
C GLY A 85 22.05 -3.91 -29.92
N LEU A 86 22.57 -3.56 -28.75
CA LEU A 86 22.20 -2.34 -28.03
C LEU A 86 22.45 -1.08 -28.87
N ASN A 87 23.61 -0.95 -29.48
CA ASN A 87 23.95 0.20 -30.33
C ASN A 87 23.06 0.28 -31.60
N LYS A 88 22.65 -0.88 -32.12
CA LYS A 88 21.84 -0.99 -33.34
C LYS A 88 20.38 -0.64 -33.08
N TYR A 89 19.80 -1.14 -32.01
CA TYR A 89 18.37 -1.00 -31.72
C TYR A 89 18.04 0.10 -30.71
N PHE A 90 19.01 0.51 -29.89
CA PHE A 90 18.83 1.55 -28.85
C PHE A 90 19.97 2.60 -28.87
N PRO A 91 20.19 3.30 -30.00
CA PRO A 91 21.31 4.23 -30.15
C PRO A 91 21.26 5.44 -29.19
N GLU A 92 20.08 5.79 -28.70
CA GLU A 92 19.89 6.92 -27.79
C GLU A 92 20.15 6.55 -26.31
N ASP A 93 20.10 5.26 -25.99
CA ASP A 93 20.27 4.74 -24.64
C ASP A 93 21.76 4.52 -24.31
N LYS A 94 22.55 5.60 -24.37
CA LYS A 94 23.99 5.58 -24.01
C LYS A 94 24.23 5.49 -22.49
N SER A 95 23.19 5.51 -21.68
CA SER A 95 23.35 5.21 -20.27
C SER A 95 23.55 3.71 -20.15
N GLY A 96 24.79 3.28 -19.95
CA GLY A 96 25.17 1.93 -19.55
C GLY A 96 24.49 1.52 -18.23
N SER A 97 23.26 1.92 -18.09
CA SER A 97 22.37 1.77 -16.95
C SER A 97 21.89 0.36 -16.90
N PHE A 98 22.52 -0.37 -16.02
CA PHE A 98 21.95 -1.55 -15.39
C PHE A 98 21.52 -2.65 -16.38
N LYS A 99 22.46 -3.50 -16.74
CA LYS A 99 22.24 -4.85 -17.32
C LYS A 99 21.27 -5.73 -16.48
N THR A 100 20.49 -5.12 -15.62
CA THR A 100 19.55 -5.79 -14.71
C THR A 100 18.17 -5.98 -15.34
N MET A 101 17.85 -5.20 -16.38
CA MET A 101 16.56 -5.27 -17.08
C MET A 101 16.75 -5.89 -18.47
N PRO A 102 15.82 -6.75 -18.91
CA PRO A 102 15.85 -7.27 -20.26
C PRO A 102 15.57 -6.16 -21.27
N ASP A 103 16.19 -6.27 -22.47
CA ASP A 103 15.96 -5.34 -23.55
C ASP A 103 14.64 -5.63 -24.27
N TYR A 104 14.35 -6.92 -24.42
CA TYR A 104 13.11 -7.42 -25.00
C TYR A 104 12.51 -8.54 -24.14
N THR A 105 11.19 -8.71 -24.25
CA THR A 105 10.47 -9.83 -23.68
C THR A 105 9.67 -10.55 -24.78
N LEU A 106 9.57 -11.86 -24.65
CA LEU A 106 8.73 -12.69 -25.51
C LEU A 106 7.90 -13.61 -24.65
N ARG A 107 6.59 -13.58 -24.84
CA ARG A 107 5.70 -14.55 -24.19
C ARG A 107 5.72 -15.88 -24.91
N ILE A 108 5.93 -16.95 -24.18
CA ILE A 108 6.03 -18.30 -24.70
C ILE A 108 4.85 -19.15 -24.23
N ALA A 109 4.38 -20.03 -25.12
CA ALA A 109 3.27 -20.94 -24.81
C ALA A 109 3.73 -22.26 -24.21
N SER A 110 4.96 -22.72 -24.57
CA SER A 110 5.56 -23.95 -24.06
C SER A 110 7.08 -23.81 -24.06
N PRO A 111 7.73 -24.06 -22.91
CA PRO A 111 9.19 -24.06 -22.80
C PRO A 111 9.87 -25.01 -23.78
N GLU A 112 9.36 -26.22 -23.92
CA GLU A 112 9.95 -27.26 -24.75
C GLU A 112 9.94 -26.87 -26.24
N ARG A 113 8.82 -26.28 -26.70
CA ARG A 113 8.74 -25.78 -28.07
C ARG A 113 9.66 -24.59 -28.28
N PHE A 114 9.78 -23.73 -27.28
CA PHE A 114 10.66 -22.58 -27.36
C PHE A 114 12.13 -23.02 -27.48
N GLU A 115 12.56 -24.01 -26.72
CA GLU A 115 13.90 -24.58 -26.81
C GLU A 115 14.16 -25.20 -28.19
N GLN A 116 13.22 -25.99 -28.71
CA GLN A 116 13.31 -26.55 -30.06
C GLN A 116 13.42 -25.47 -31.15
N ASP A 117 12.64 -24.40 -31.02
CA ASP A 117 12.67 -23.28 -31.94
C ASP A 117 14.01 -22.53 -31.87
N LEU A 118 14.60 -22.41 -30.68
CA LEU A 118 15.94 -21.83 -30.50
C LEU A 118 17.02 -22.70 -31.13
N GLU A 119 16.98 -24.02 -30.92
CA GLU A 119 17.91 -24.94 -31.52
C GLU A 119 17.85 -24.88 -33.05
N ASN A 120 16.63 -24.91 -33.62
CA ASN A 120 16.45 -24.81 -35.08
C ASN A 120 16.94 -23.47 -35.64
N ALA A 121 16.72 -22.36 -34.89
CA ALA A 121 17.14 -21.03 -35.33
C ALA A 121 18.67 -20.84 -35.26
N GLN A 122 19.35 -21.64 -34.47
CA GLN A 122 20.81 -21.60 -34.25
C GLN A 122 21.54 -22.74 -34.88
N GLU A 123 20.86 -23.49 -35.74
CA GLU A 123 21.51 -24.61 -36.47
C GLU A 123 22.74 -24.10 -37.25
N GLY A 124 23.88 -24.70 -36.98
CA GLY A 124 25.15 -24.28 -37.57
C GLY A 124 25.88 -23.14 -36.87
N PHE A 125 25.38 -22.68 -35.72
CA PHE A 125 26.11 -21.68 -34.94
C PHE A 125 27.25 -22.33 -34.16
N GLU A 126 28.42 -21.71 -34.16
CA GLU A 126 29.59 -22.19 -33.41
C GLU A 126 29.38 -22.09 -31.88
N ASN A 127 28.65 -21.07 -31.45
CA ASN A 127 28.29 -20.82 -30.05
C ASN A 127 26.79 -20.57 -29.91
N PRO A 128 25.97 -21.62 -29.78
CA PRO A 128 24.54 -21.45 -29.56
C PRO A 128 24.23 -20.90 -28.16
N ILE A 129 23.19 -20.10 -28.06
CA ILE A 129 22.69 -19.53 -26.80
C ILE A 129 21.60 -20.44 -26.26
N TYR A 130 21.80 -20.96 -25.06
CA TYR A 130 20.79 -21.75 -24.35
C TYR A 130 20.05 -20.88 -23.33
N PRO A 131 18.72 -21.05 -23.19
CA PRO A 131 17.96 -20.29 -22.22
C PRO A 131 18.28 -20.73 -20.80
N THR A 132 18.44 -19.78 -19.90
CA THR A 132 18.60 -20.05 -18.47
C THR A 132 17.25 -19.98 -17.79
N VAL A 133 16.83 -21.05 -17.10
CA VAL A 133 15.55 -21.08 -16.38
C VAL A 133 15.68 -20.33 -15.07
N VAL A 134 14.92 -19.25 -14.92
CA VAL A 134 14.91 -18.40 -13.74
C VAL A 134 13.51 -18.40 -13.11
N LYS A 135 13.42 -18.78 -11.84
CA LYS A 135 12.19 -18.63 -11.06
C LYS A 135 12.20 -17.28 -10.34
N ARG A 136 11.33 -16.39 -10.73
CA ARG A 136 11.12 -15.11 -10.04
C ARG A 136 9.81 -15.14 -9.29
N HIS A 137 9.90 -14.86 -8.00
CA HIS A 137 8.75 -14.73 -7.13
C HIS A 137 8.35 -13.27 -7.05
N ASN A 138 7.11 -12.97 -7.39
CA ASN A 138 6.62 -11.59 -7.35
C ASN A 138 6.12 -11.21 -5.94
N TRP A 139 7.08 -11.05 -5.02
CA TRP A 139 6.82 -10.68 -3.63
C TRP A 139 5.88 -9.48 -3.46
N GLY A 140 5.98 -8.53 -4.40
CA GLY A 140 5.13 -7.33 -4.35
C GLY A 140 3.65 -7.65 -4.49
N VAL A 141 3.29 -8.48 -5.47
CA VAL A 141 1.89 -8.89 -5.69
C VAL A 141 1.38 -9.74 -4.54
N GLU A 142 2.21 -10.64 -4.02
CA GLU A 142 1.83 -11.53 -2.93
C GLU A 142 1.59 -10.75 -1.63
N ILE A 143 2.52 -9.89 -1.25
CA ILE A 143 2.36 -9.01 -0.08
C ILE A 143 1.11 -8.13 -0.24
N PHE A 144 0.91 -7.54 -1.42
CA PHE A 144 -0.25 -6.71 -1.69
C PHE A 144 -1.57 -7.48 -1.56
N SER A 145 -1.61 -8.74 -2.03
CA SER A 145 -2.77 -9.61 -1.92
C SER A 145 -3.17 -9.91 -0.47
N TRP A 146 -2.21 -9.96 0.44
CA TRP A 146 -2.46 -10.16 1.87
C TRP A 146 -2.79 -8.87 2.61
N ILE A 147 -2.09 -7.79 2.27
CA ILE A 147 -2.25 -6.50 2.96
C ILE A 147 -3.56 -5.80 2.56
N LEU A 148 -3.98 -5.90 1.31
CA LEU A 148 -5.19 -5.23 0.82
C LEU A 148 -6.46 -5.62 1.59
N PRO A 149 -6.78 -6.91 1.81
CA PRO A 149 -7.93 -7.31 2.61
C PRO A 149 -7.83 -6.82 4.07
N LEU A 150 -6.63 -6.85 4.64
CA LEU A 150 -6.40 -6.37 6.01
C LEU A 150 -6.70 -4.87 6.14
N ILE A 151 -6.23 -4.06 5.19
CA ILE A 151 -6.50 -2.62 5.16
C ILE A 151 -8.00 -2.35 5.00
N LEU A 152 -8.69 -3.12 4.16
CA LEU A 152 -10.13 -2.99 3.96
C LEU A 152 -10.91 -3.31 5.25
N ILE A 153 -10.54 -4.38 5.95
CA ILE A 153 -11.17 -4.76 7.22
C ILE A 153 -10.92 -3.67 8.28
N LEU A 154 -9.68 -3.21 8.44
CA LEU A 154 -9.34 -2.16 9.40
C LEU A 154 -10.02 -0.84 9.05
N GLY A 155 -10.07 -0.48 7.77
CA GLY A 155 -10.75 0.70 7.29
C GLY A 155 -12.26 0.64 7.54
N PHE A 156 -12.87 -0.51 7.33
CA PHE A 156 -14.30 -0.75 7.61
C PHE A 156 -14.59 -0.66 9.11
N TRP A 157 -13.77 -1.27 9.96
CA TRP A 157 -13.85 -1.16 11.42
C TRP A 157 -13.75 0.28 11.88
N PHE A 158 -12.77 1.00 11.38
CA PHE A 158 -12.60 2.42 11.67
C PHE A 158 -13.80 3.26 11.24
N PHE A 159 -14.37 2.95 10.06
CA PHE A 159 -15.57 3.61 9.56
C PHE A 159 -16.78 3.37 10.48
N ILE A 160 -17.00 2.12 10.91
CA ILE A 160 -18.08 1.76 11.86
C ILE A 160 -17.92 2.51 13.18
N ILE A 161 -16.73 2.48 13.78
CA ILE A 161 -16.45 3.18 15.03
C ILE A 161 -16.73 4.67 14.89
N ARG A 162 -16.32 5.26 13.77
CA ARG A 162 -16.58 6.68 13.49
C ARG A 162 -18.07 6.99 13.28
N MET A 163 -18.80 6.09 12.63
CA MET A 163 -20.24 6.25 12.41
C MET A 163 -21.02 6.12 13.72
N MET A 164 -20.68 5.17 14.56
CA MET A 164 -21.29 4.99 15.89
C MET A 164 -20.98 6.16 16.83
N GLY A 165 -19.77 6.75 16.74
CA GLY A 165 -19.39 7.90 17.56
C GLY A 165 -20.03 9.22 17.14
N ARG A 166 -20.53 9.33 15.91
CA ARG A 166 -21.11 10.58 15.36
C ARG A 166 -22.58 10.80 15.68
N ASN A 167 -23.33 9.73 15.98
CA ASN A 167 -24.77 9.79 16.25
C ASN A 167 -25.11 9.88 17.75
N GLY A 168 -24.10 9.84 18.63
CA GLY A 168 -24.25 10.05 20.06
C GLY A 168 -23.63 11.36 20.45
N GLY A 169 -24.41 12.44 20.54
CA GLY A 169 -23.97 13.73 21.07
C GLY A 169 -23.38 13.57 22.46
N GLY A 170 -22.10 13.98 22.63
CA GLY A 170 -21.49 14.20 23.94
C GLY A 170 -20.89 12.98 24.63
N GLY A 171 -19.54 12.87 24.54
CA GLY A 171 -18.72 12.35 25.64
C GLY A 171 -18.73 10.85 25.89
N GLY A 172 -17.63 10.19 25.54
CA GLY A 172 -17.13 9.03 26.25
C GLY A 172 -17.84 7.71 25.96
N GLY A 173 -17.10 6.74 25.47
CA GLY A 173 -17.49 5.34 25.25
C GLY A 173 -18.07 4.64 26.49
N GLY A 174 -19.34 4.85 26.78
CA GLY A 174 -19.96 4.30 27.97
C GLY A 174 -21.44 3.90 27.86
N ASN A 175 -22.11 4.21 26.74
CA ASN A 175 -23.57 4.01 26.69
C ASN A 175 -24.04 2.60 26.31
N VAL A 176 -23.15 1.70 25.90
CA VAL A 176 -23.53 0.32 25.59
C VAL A 176 -23.77 -0.51 26.88
N PHE A 177 -23.21 -0.05 28.01
CA PHE A 177 -23.35 -0.72 29.31
C PHE A 177 -24.36 -0.04 30.28
N ASN A 178 -25.14 0.91 29.80
CA ASN A 178 -26.11 1.60 30.66
C ASN A 178 -27.51 0.97 30.62
N ILE A 179 -27.61 -0.25 30.09
CA ILE A 179 -28.82 -1.07 30.17
C ILE A 179 -28.86 -1.67 31.57
N GLY A 180 -29.57 -1.00 32.49
CA GLY A 180 -29.78 -1.53 33.84
C GLY A 180 -29.70 -0.50 34.98
N LYS A 181 -29.37 0.77 34.70
CA LYS A 181 -29.56 1.80 35.72
C LYS A 181 -31.02 2.20 35.75
N SER A 182 -31.79 1.50 36.57
CA SER A 182 -33.09 1.94 37.06
C SER A 182 -32.95 3.34 37.67
N GLN A 183 -33.59 4.34 37.06
CA GLN A 183 -33.74 5.66 37.67
C GLN A 183 -34.76 5.53 38.80
N ALA A 184 -34.36 4.97 39.93
CA ALA A 184 -35.14 5.09 41.14
C ALA A 184 -35.08 6.58 41.57
N LYS A 185 -36.12 7.32 41.29
CA LYS A 185 -36.34 8.63 41.94
C LYS A 185 -36.61 8.35 43.42
N LEU A 186 -35.70 8.80 44.27
CA LEU A 186 -36.01 8.93 45.69
C LEU A 186 -37.25 9.85 45.77
N TYR A 187 -38.30 9.29 46.30
CA TYR A 187 -39.48 10.08 46.68
C TYR A 187 -39.11 10.80 47.94
N ASP A 188 -38.82 12.09 47.85
CA ASP A 188 -38.59 12.94 49.00
C ASP A 188 -39.94 13.19 49.67
N ASN A 189 -40.13 12.65 50.86
CA ASN A 189 -41.39 12.66 51.59
C ASN A 189 -41.53 13.92 52.42
N ASP A 190 -41.09 15.04 51.91
CA ASP A 190 -41.21 16.35 52.58
C ASP A 190 -42.30 17.22 51.90
N SER A 191 -43.51 16.64 51.75
CA SER A 191 -44.70 17.43 51.49
C SER A 191 -45.48 17.50 52.83
N ASP A 192 -45.24 18.54 53.57
CA ASP A 192 -46.10 18.99 54.69
C ASP A 192 -47.54 19.17 54.23
N VAL A 193 -48.33 18.11 54.30
CA VAL A 193 -49.79 18.23 54.09
C VAL A 193 -50.40 18.74 55.39
N LYS A 194 -50.54 20.05 55.53
CA LYS A 194 -51.37 20.65 56.60
C LYS A 194 -52.84 20.34 56.32
N VAL A 195 -53.35 19.33 56.94
CA VAL A 195 -54.81 19.08 56.99
C VAL A 195 -55.42 19.92 58.08
N THR A 196 -56.16 20.98 57.71
CA THR A 196 -56.90 21.83 58.62
C THR A 196 -58.35 21.31 58.65
N PHE A 197 -58.77 20.74 59.77
CA PHE A 197 -60.21 20.44 60.00
C PHE A 197 -60.90 21.70 60.56
N LYS A 198 -62.05 22.07 59.97
CA LYS A 198 -62.96 23.05 60.42
C LYS A 198 -64.16 22.37 61.02
#